data_7e3c33e947838a311096f0a666b549da
#
_entry.id   7e3c33e947838a311096f0a666b549da
#
_cell.length_a   1.000
_cell.length_b   1.000
_cell.length_c   1.000
_cell.angle_alpha   90.00
_cell.angle_beta   90.00
_cell.angle_gamma   90.00
#
_symmetry.space_group_name_H-M   'P 1'
#
loop_
_entity.id
_entity.type
_entity.pdbx_description
1 polymer ?
#
loop_
_entity_poly.entity_id
_entity_poly.type
_entity_poly.pdbx_seq_one_letter_code
_entity_poly.pdbx_strand_id
1 'polypeptide(L)'
;MRIRFSVCVAVLLVWSALPWIFSIAANPTKPVDLLVQRQYSGRDCTSGQISIEGQIVGYTVERLWEGNFPLISSLPAGQYHGFVRKSTADRWRIELTDVPNRPHVQLHMGNFVADGAGCILVGSNLKPDLCTLTDSKSAFDKFKLSFAAAAAKLGQTDDNTAVILTIRDYVCPMSVSTSATARPS
;
A
#
# COMPACT_ATOMS: atom_id res chain seq x y z
N MET A 1 15.91 78.42 -50.84
CA MET A 1 16.40 78.08 -49.52
C MET A 1 15.33 77.12 -48.88
N ARG A 2 15.56 75.81 -48.98
CA ARG A 2 14.61 74.82 -48.54
C ARG A 2 15.19 74.15 -47.27
N ILE A 3 14.56 74.39 -46.14
CA ILE A 3 14.92 73.78 -44.84
C ILE A 3 14.23 72.43 -44.75
N ARG A 4 15.00 71.35 -44.65
CA ARG A 4 14.47 69.95 -44.36
C ARG A 4 14.52 69.72 -42.87
N PHE A 5 13.35 69.53 -42.24
CA PHE A 5 13.25 69.05 -40.88
C PHE A 5 13.33 67.53 -40.91
N SER A 6 14.35 67.00 -40.24
CA SER A 6 14.53 65.57 -40.02
C SER A 6 13.81 65.17 -38.70
N VAL A 7 12.78 64.38 -38.79
CA VAL A 7 12.05 63.88 -37.59
C VAL A 7 12.71 62.59 -37.17
N CYS A 8 13.40 62.61 -36.01
CA CYS A 8 13.88 61.39 -35.36
C CYS A 8 12.69 60.70 -34.61
N VAL A 9 12.27 59.56 -35.13
CA VAL A 9 11.33 58.70 -34.44
C VAL A 9 12.12 57.84 -33.46
N ALA A 10 11.96 58.09 -32.16
CA ALA A 10 12.51 57.23 -31.09
C ALA A 10 11.61 56.02 -30.91
N VAL A 11 12.09 54.87 -31.31
CA VAL A 11 11.41 53.58 -31.03
C VAL A 11 11.69 53.20 -29.59
N LEU A 12 10.70 53.38 -28.72
CA LEU A 12 10.73 52.88 -27.36
C LEU A 12 10.47 51.34 -27.38
N LEU A 13 11.53 50.56 -27.19
CA LEU A 13 11.43 49.11 -26.94
C LEU A 13 10.90 48.90 -25.53
N VAL A 14 9.60 48.61 -25.42
CA VAL A 14 8.98 48.14 -24.18
C VAL A 14 9.41 46.69 -23.99
N TRP A 15 10.39 46.45 -23.14
CA TRP A 15 10.71 45.13 -22.66
C TRP A 15 9.58 44.66 -21.70
N SER A 16 8.67 43.86 -22.23
CA SER A 16 7.71 43.14 -21.41
C SER A 16 8.45 42.05 -20.62
N ALA A 17 8.72 42.33 -19.35
CA ALA A 17 9.19 41.30 -18.39
C ALA A 17 8.03 40.34 -18.15
N LEU A 18 8.02 39.22 -18.86
CA LEU A 18 7.16 38.08 -18.52
C LEU A 18 7.58 37.53 -17.14
N PRO A 19 6.68 37.50 -16.14
CA PRO A 19 6.99 36.85 -14.90
C PRO A 19 7.20 35.35 -15.18
N TRP A 20 8.38 34.85 -14.90
CA TRP A 20 8.66 33.41 -14.88
C TRP A 20 7.80 32.82 -13.78
N ILE A 21 6.67 32.27 -14.16
CA ILE A 21 5.86 31.44 -13.25
C ILE A 21 6.67 30.17 -13.03
N PHE A 22 7.45 30.15 -11.94
CA PHE A 22 8.00 28.91 -11.41
C PHE A 22 6.82 28.04 -11.00
N SER A 23 6.43 27.12 -11.88
CA SER A 23 5.56 26.03 -11.52
C SER A 23 6.33 25.21 -10.48
N ILE A 24 6.00 25.39 -9.20
CA ILE A 24 6.49 24.51 -8.15
C ILE A 24 5.83 23.17 -8.43
N ALA A 25 6.55 22.31 -9.16
CA ALA A 25 6.16 20.91 -9.28
C ALA A 25 6.09 20.38 -7.85
N ALA A 26 4.89 20.03 -7.39
CA ALA A 26 4.70 19.39 -6.11
C ALA A 26 5.60 18.15 -6.10
N ASN A 27 6.57 18.08 -5.18
CA ASN A 27 7.37 16.88 -5.01
C ASN A 27 6.40 15.71 -4.82
N PRO A 28 6.56 14.59 -5.56
CA PRO A 28 5.71 13.44 -5.36
C PRO A 28 5.80 13.02 -3.89
N THR A 29 4.69 13.08 -3.19
CA THR A 29 4.64 12.71 -1.77
C THR A 29 4.99 11.23 -1.66
N LYS A 30 5.97 10.90 -0.80
CA LYS A 30 6.37 9.50 -0.56
C LYS A 30 5.12 8.72 -0.08
N PRO A 31 4.76 7.58 -0.69
CA PRO A 31 3.63 6.79 -0.22
C PRO A 31 3.90 6.19 1.16
N VAL A 32 2.85 5.86 1.91
CA VAL A 32 2.95 5.05 3.13
C VAL A 32 3.24 3.62 2.73
N ASP A 33 4.32 3.04 3.27
CA ASP A 33 4.73 1.67 2.99
C ASP A 33 4.04 0.68 3.92
N LEU A 34 3.31 -0.26 3.34
CA LEU A 34 2.72 -1.41 4.01
C LEU A 34 3.40 -2.69 3.54
N LEU A 35 3.65 -3.61 4.48
CA LEU A 35 4.16 -4.94 4.16
C LEU A 35 3.28 -6.01 4.80
N VAL A 36 2.75 -6.91 3.99
CA VAL A 36 2.20 -8.19 4.43
C VAL A 36 3.26 -9.25 4.22
N GLN A 37 3.80 -9.75 5.33
CA GLN A 37 4.71 -10.89 5.33
C GLN A 37 3.93 -12.14 5.67
N ARG A 38 3.64 -12.97 4.69
CA ARG A 38 2.99 -14.27 4.89
C ARG A 38 3.92 -15.19 5.66
N GLN A 39 3.37 -15.90 6.63
CA GLN A 39 4.09 -16.82 7.52
C GLN A 39 3.55 -18.24 7.44
N TYR A 40 2.35 -18.39 6.92
CA TYR A 40 1.66 -19.67 6.78
C TYR A 40 0.81 -19.68 5.51
N SER A 41 0.83 -20.79 4.80
CA SER A 41 -0.12 -21.12 3.74
C SER A 41 -0.49 -22.59 3.88
N GLY A 42 -1.70 -22.85 4.34
CA GLY A 42 -2.20 -24.17 4.67
C GLY A 42 -3.32 -24.62 3.76
N ARG A 43 -4.21 -25.47 4.29
CA ARG A 43 -5.35 -26.01 3.51
C ARG A 43 -6.52 -25.06 3.41
N ASP A 44 -6.67 -24.15 4.39
CA ASP A 44 -7.90 -23.36 4.56
C ASP A 44 -7.67 -21.86 4.40
N CYS A 45 -6.42 -21.42 4.54
CA CYS A 45 -6.07 -20.00 4.48
C CYS A 45 -4.57 -19.75 4.22
N THR A 46 -4.28 -18.50 3.93
CA THR A 46 -2.95 -17.90 4.03
C THR A 46 -2.97 -16.87 5.15
N SER A 47 -1.96 -16.90 6.03
CA SER A 47 -1.87 -15.92 7.12
C SER A 47 -0.46 -15.38 7.32
N GLY A 48 -0.36 -14.23 7.97
CA GLY A 48 0.90 -13.53 8.16
C GLY A 48 0.79 -12.36 9.11
N GLN A 49 1.75 -11.47 9.00
CA GLN A 49 1.81 -10.21 9.75
C GLN A 49 1.76 -9.02 8.80
N ILE A 50 1.18 -7.92 9.28
CA ILE A 50 1.19 -6.64 8.58
C ILE A 50 2.00 -5.62 9.35
N SER A 51 2.84 -4.86 8.62
CA SER A 51 3.59 -3.74 9.16
C SER A 51 3.32 -2.46 8.38
N ILE A 52 3.49 -1.31 9.06
CA ILE A 52 3.44 0.04 8.51
C ILE A 52 4.81 0.67 8.75
N GLU A 53 5.49 1.16 7.71
CA GLU A 53 6.84 1.73 7.80
C GLU A 53 7.79 0.83 8.63
N GLY A 54 7.70 -0.50 8.44
CA GLY A 54 8.51 -1.52 9.12
C GLY A 54 8.08 -1.89 10.54
N GLN A 55 7.05 -1.25 11.12
CA GLN A 55 6.53 -1.59 12.44
C GLN A 55 5.35 -2.55 12.32
N ILE A 56 5.42 -3.72 12.96
CA ILE A 56 4.33 -4.71 12.97
C ILE A 56 3.15 -4.10 13.73
N VAL A 57 1.97 -4.11 13.10
CA VAL A 57 0.73 -3.52 13.63
C VAL A 57 -0.41 -4.53 13.77
N GLY A 58 -0.23 -5.76 13.32
CA GLY A 58 -1.23 -6.81 13.45
C GLY A 58 -0.91 -8.05 12.65
N TYR A 59 -1.88 -8.95 12.61
CA TYR A 59 -1.85 -10.19 11.83
C TYR A 59 -2.85 -10.11 10.69
N THR A 60 -2.59 -10.91 9.64
CA THR A 60 -3.47 -10.99 8.47
C THR A 60 -3.95 -12.41 8.23
N VAL A 61 -5.16 -12.51 7.68
CA VAL A 61 -5.69 -13.74 7.10
C VAL A 61 -6.26 -13.42 5.72
N GLU A 62 -5.95 -14.28 4.78
CA GLU A 62 -6.43 -14.27 3.41
C GLU A 62 -7.01 -15.65 3.04
N ARG A 63 -7.75 -15.71 1.96
CA ARG A 63 -8.12 -17.00 1.34
C ARG A 63 -6.88 -17.74 0.85
N LEU A 64 -7.03 -18.98 0.48
CA LEU A 64 -5.99 -19.73 -0.23
C LEU A 64 -5.68 -19.11 -1.59
N TRP A 65 -4.52 -19.45 -2.12
CA TRP A 65 -4.20 -19.12 -3.50
C TRP A 65 -4.99 -20.02 -4.46
N GLU A 66 -5.84 -19.39 -5.25
CA GLU A 66 -6.69 -20.03 -6.25
C GLU A 66 -6.54 -19.32 -7.60
N GLY A 67 -5.27 -19.20 -8.08
CA GLY A 67 -4.99 -18.63 -9.41
C GLY A 67 -5.40 -17.16 -9.60
N ASN A 68 -5.46 -16.37 -8.53
CA ASN A 68 -5.95 -15.00 -8.54
C ASN A 68 -7.43 -14.83 -8.94
N PHE A 69 -8.25 -15.89 -8.85
CA PHE A 69 -9.68 -15.77 -9.14
C PHE A 69 -10.37 -14.80 -8.18
N PRO A 70 -11.23 -13.90 -8.69
CA PRO A 70 -11.98 -12.96 -7.87
C PRO A 70 -12.78 -13.65 -6.77
N LEU A 71 -12.87 -13.05 -5.60
CA LEU A 71 -13.66 -13.45 -4.43
C LEU A 71 -13.17 -14.71 -3.71
N ILE A 72 -12.42 -15.60 -4.34
CA ILE A 72 -12.04 -16.90 -3.76
C ILE A 72 -10.54 -17.07 -3.53
N SER A 73 -9.69 -16.25 -4.15
CA SER A 73 -8.23 -16.35 -4.04
C SER A 73 -7.64 -15.28 -3.13
N SER A 74 -6.52 -15.57 -2.46
CA SER A 74 -5.59 -14.56 -1.99
C SER A 74 -5.00 -13.75 -3.17
N LEU A 75 -4.23 -12.70 -2.89
CA LEU A 75 -3.53 -11.96 -3.92
C LEU A 75 -2.22 -12.65 -4.30
N PRO A 76 -1.72 -12.44 -5.52
CA PRO A 76 -0.32 -12.77 -5.83
C PRO A 76 0.65 -12.04 -4.91
N ALA A 77 1.81 -12.61 -4.62
CA ALA A 77 2.91 -11.85 -4.07
C ALA A 77 3.33 -10.76 -5.05
N GLY A 78 3.68 -9.59 -4.54
CA GLY A 78 4.02 -8.45 -5.40
C GLY A 78 3.83 -7.12 -4.69
N GLN A 79 3.92 -6.05 -5.44
CA GLN A 79 3.72 -4.69 -4.97
C GLN A 79 2.49 -4.08 -5.64
N TYR A 80 1.66 -3.39 -4.85
CA TYR A 80 0.39 -2.82 -5.27
C TYR A 80 0.28 -1.38 -4.80
N HIS A 81 -0.25 -0.52 -5.66
CA HIS A 81 -0.67 0.81 -5.25
C HIS A 81 -2.05 0.76 -4.59
N GLY A 82 -2.31 1.72 -3.73
CA GLY A 82 -3.59 1.82 -3.05
C GLY A 82 -3.87 3.21 -2.52
N PHE A 83 -5.05 3.37 -2.01
CA PHE A 83 -5.53 4.62 -1.42
C PHE A 83 -6.51 4.35 -0.28
N VAL A 84 -6.69 5.35 0.57
CA VAL A 84 -7.70 5.30 1.64
C VAL A 84 -9.08 5.49 1.02
N ARG A 85 -9.96 4.50 1.18
CA ARG A 85 -11.35 4.57 0.77
C ARG A 85 -12.26 4.80 1.99
N LYS A 86 -13.06 5.85 1.92
CA LYS A 86 -14.12 6.16 2.87
C LYS A 86 -15.46 6.12 2.13
N SER A 87 -16.32 5.16 2.42
CA SER A 87 -17.66 5.11 1.81
C SER A 87 -18.75 5.69 2.72
N THR A 88 -18.56 5.57 4.04
CA THR A 88 -19.34 6.19 5.11
C THR A 88 -18.41 6.35 6.31
N ALA A 89 -18.81 7.11 7.34
CA ALA A 89 -17.97 7.42 8.51
C ALA A 89 -17.30 6.19 9.16
N ASP A 90 -17.93 5.01 9.06
CA ASP A 90 -17.46 3.78 9.73
C ASP A 90 -16.75 2.79 8.79
N ARG A 91 -16.56 3.13 7.51
CA ARG A 91 -16.00 2.19 6.53
C ARG A 91 -14.68 2.68 5.94
N TRP A 92 -13.77 3.05 6.79
CA TRP A 92 -12.40 3.29 6.39
C TRP A 92 -11.70 1.99 5.99
N ARG A 93 -11.04 1.95 4.86
CA ARG A 93 -10.27 0.81 4.34
C ARG A 93 -9.18 1.29 3.41
N ILE A 94 -8.22 0.42 3.13
CA ILE A 94 -7.27 0.64 2.05
C ILE A 94 -7.72 -0.19 0.86
N GLU A 95 -7.96 0.45 -0.27
CA GLU A 95 -8.29 -0.20 -1.53
C GLU A 95 -7.08 -0.21 -2.45
N LEU A 96 -6.82 -1.35 -3.08
CA LEU A 96 -5.74 -1.55 -4.04
C LEU A 96 -6.24 -1.26 -5.46
N THR A 97 -5.42 -0.60 -6.29
CA THR A 97 -5.84 -0.09 -7.60
C THR A 97 -5.41 -0.97 -8.78
N ASP A 98 -4.34 -1.72 -8.62
CA ASP A 98 -3.63 -2.39 -9.72
C ASP A 98 -3.53 -3.92 -9.54
N VAL A 99 -4.49 -4.51 -8.83
CA VAL A 99 -4.58 -5.97 -8.73
C VAL A 99 -5.08 -6.52 -10.07
N PRO A 100 -4.28 -7.36 -10.78
CA PRO A 100 -4.67 -7.85 -12.10
C PRO A 100 -6.03 -8.56 -12.09
N ASN A 101 -6.93 -8.13 -12.97
CA ASN A 101 -8.28 -8.69 -13.15
C ASN A 101 -9.18 -8.70 -11.89
N ARG A 102 -8.86 -7.89 -10.88
CA ARG A 102 -9.62 -7.86 -9.62
C ARG A 102 -9.82 -6.42 -9.14
N PRO A 103 -10.99 -5.80 -9.39
CA PRO A 103 -11.34 -4.53 -8.78
C PRO A 103 -11.70 -4.73 -7.30
N HIS A 104 -11.63 -3.64 -6.54
CA HIS A 104 -12.11 -3.56 -5.15
C HIS A 104 -11.47 -4.53 -4.14
N VAL A 105 -10.22 -4.91 -4.37
CA VAL A 105 -9.46 -5.63 -3.34
C VAL A 105 -9.05 -4.66 -2.24
N GLN A 106 -9.31 -5.03 -0.99
CA GLN A 106 -9.18 -4.13 0.15
C GLN A 106 -8.48 -4.79 1.33
N LEU A 107 -7.90 -3.93 2.20
CA LEU A 107 -7.54 -4.29 3.56
C LEU A 107 -8.66 -3.80 4.47
N HIS A 108 -9.24 -4.69 5.26
CA HIS A 108 -10.32 -4.37 6.20
C HIS A 108 -10.34 -5.30 7.42
N MET A 109 -11.19 -4.99 8.39
CA MET A 109 -11.38 -5.86 9.55
C MET A 109 -12.14 -7.13 9.17
N GLY A 110 -11.87 -8.23 9.86
CA GLY A 110 -12.55 -9.51 9.76
C GLY A 110 -11.84 -10.55 10.61
N ASN A 111 -12.57 -11.48 11.21
CA ASN A 111 -11.99 -12.53 12.04
C ASN A 111 -11.84 -13.85 11.30
N PHE A 112 -12.68 -14.09 10.31
CA PHE A 112 -12.77 -15.38 9.60
C PHE A 112 -12.45 -15.19 8.12
N VAL A 113 -11.84 -16.17 7.50
CA VAL A 113 -11.53 -16.19 6.06
C VAL A 113 -12.76 -15.84 5.21
N ALA A 114 -13.94 -16.27 5.64
CA ALA A 114 -15.22 -16.02 4.97
C ALA A 114 -15.60 -14.51 4.91
N ASP A 115 -15.09 -13.70 5.85
CA ASP A 115 -15.36 -12.26 5.89
C ASP A 115 -14.67 -11.50 4.75
N GLY A 116 -13.70 -12.12 4.09
CA GLY A 116 -12.74 -11.42 3.22
C GLY A 116 -13.05 -11.44 1.73
N ALA A 117 -13.88 -12.33 1.20
CA ALA A 117 -14.16 -12.40 -0.25
C ALA A 117 -12.93 -12.10 -1.15
N GLY A 118 -11.74 -12.63 -0.77
CA GLY A 118 -10.48 -12.38 -1.47
C GLY A 118 -9.73 -11.10 -1.07
N CYS A 119 -10.20 -10.39 -0.07
CA CYS A 119 -9.50 -9.26 0.56
C CYS A 119 -8.51 -9.73 1.62
N ILE A 120 -7.70 -8.80 2.14
CA ILE A 120 -6.78 -9.03 3.25
C ILE A 120 -7.47 -8.58 4.54
N LEU A 121 -7.65 -9.51 5.48
CA LEU A 121 -8.21 -9.24 6.79
C LEU A 121 -7.14 -8.91 7.80
N VAL A 122 -7.41 -7.98 8.71
CA VAL A 122 -6.49 -7.53 9.77
C VAL A 122 -7.11 -7.78 11.14
N GLY A 123 -6.32 -8.37 12.05
CA GLY A 123 -6.70 -8.63 13.43
C GLY A 123 -5.54 -8.54 14.42
N SER A 124 -5.85 -8.66 15.72
CA SER A 124 -4.85 -8.53 16.80
C SER A 124 -3.93 -9.75 16.90
N ASN A 125 -4.48 -10.96 16.80
CA ASN A 125 -3.72 -12.20 16.92
C ASN A 125 -4.33 -13.28 16.03
N LEU A 126 -3.50 -14.29 15.72
CA LEU A 126 -3.93 -15.53 15.11
C LEU A 126 -4.27 -16.55 16.20
N LYS A 127 -5.36 -17.31 16.01
CA LYS A 127 -5.65 -18.49 16.81
C LYS A 127 -4.73 -19.67 16.44
N PRO A 128 -4.69 -20.75 17.25
CA PRO A 128 -3.84 -21.91 16.96
C PRO A 128 -4.14 -22.60 15.61
N ASP A 129 -5.34 -22.43 15.04
CA ASP A 129 -5.71 -22.90 13.70
C ASP A 129 -5.02 -22.13 12.57
N LEU A 130 -4.35 -21.02 12.90
CA LEU A 130 -3.67 -20.09 11.99
C LEU A 130 -4.55 -19.46 10.91
N CYS A 131 -5.88 -19.68 10.96
CA CYS A 131 -6.85 -19.19 9.98
C CYS A 131 -7.95 -18.30 10.59
N THR A 132 -7.91 -18.09 11.90
CA THR A 132 -8.86 -17.24 12.61
C THR A 132 -8.12 -16.09 13.30
N LEU A 133 -8.54 -14.87 13.02
CA LEU A 133 -8.10 -13.68 13.73
C LEU A 133 -8.95 -13.40 14.96
N THR A 134 -8.40 -12.65 15.90
CA THR A 134 -9.15 -12.14 17.06
C THR A 134 -9.19 -10.62 17.05
N ASP A 135 -10.22 -10.07 17.68
CA ASP A 135 -10.35 -8.62 17.95
C ASP A 135 -10.11 -7.73 16.72
N SER A 136 -10.58 -8.17 15.55
CA SER A 136 -10.31 -7.48 14.28
C SER A 136 -10.77 -6.02 14.28
N LYS A 137 -11.88 -5.69 14.95
CA LYS A 137 -12.35 -4.29 15.07
C LYS A 137 -11.32 -3.43 15.80
N SER A 138 -10.92 -3.84 17.00
CA SER A 138 -9.93 -3.09 17.81
C SER A 138 -8.56 -3.03 17.12
N ALA A 139 -8.15 -4.13 16.49
CA ALA A 139 -6.90 -4.17 15.73
C ALA A 139 -6.93 -3.21 14.55
N PHE A 140 -8.04 -3.16 13.84
CA PHE A 140 -8.17 -2.29 12.68
C PHE A 140 -8.28 -0.81 13.05
N ASP A 141 -8.87 -0.49 14.20
CA ASP A 141 -8.86 0.86 14.76
C ASP A 141 -7.41 1.30 15.10
N LYS A 142 -6.60 0.42 15.70
CA LYS A 142 -5.16 0.66 15.94
C LYS A 142 -4.37 0.79 14.64
N PHE A 143 -4.63 -0.07 13.67
CA PHE A 143 -4.02 0.00 12.34
C PHE A 143 -4.28 1.36 11.70
N LYS A 144 -5.52 1.84 11.72
CA LYS A 144 -5.92 3.14 11.21
C LYS A 144 -5.16 4.29 11.90
N LEU A 145 -5.03 4.25 13.23
CA LEU A 145 -4.27 5.26 13.98
C LEU A 145 -2.78 5.25 13.61
N SER A 146 -2.17 4.06 13.50
CA SER A 146 -0.77 3.90 13.08
C SER A 146 -0.56 4.40 11.65
N PHE A 147 -1.51 4.12 10.76
CA PHE A 147 -1.48 4.59 9.38
C PHE A 147 -1.57 6.12 9.31
N ALA A 148 -2.50 6.73 10.03
CA ALA A 148 -2.65 8.19 10.08
C ALA A 148 -1.39 8.87 10.64
N ALA A 149 -0.75 8.27 11.66
CA ALA A 149 0.51 8.77 12.21
C ALA A 149 1.67 8.68 11.18
N ALA A 150 1.74 7.60 10.40
CA ALA A 150 2.71 7.45 9.31
C ALA A 150 2.46 8.47 8.19
N ALA A 151 1.22 8.62 7.74
CA ALA A 151 0.82 9.59 6.74
C ALA A 151 1.17 11.04 7.16
N ALA A 152 0.89 11.41 8.41
CA ALA A 152 1.20 12.72 8.95
C ALA A 152 2.70 13.04 8.94
N LYS A 153 3.57 12.05 9.24
CA LYS A 153 5.04 12.19 9.13
C LYS A 153 5.49 12.49 7.70
N LEU A 154 4.72 12.05 6.71
CA LEU A 154 4.99 12.30 5.28
C LEU A 154 4.27 13.54 4.75
N GLY A 155 3.62 14.33 5.62
CA GLY A 155 2.86 15.52 5.23
C GLY A 155 1.56 15.22 4.48
N GLN A 156 1.02 14.01 4.64
CA GLN A 156 -0.21 13.58 3.99
C GLN A 156 -1.38 13.53 4.98
N THR A 157 -2.60 13.61 4.43
CA THR A 157 -3.85 13.43 5.18
C THR A 157 -4.56 12.18 4.68
N ASP A 158 -5.42 11.57 5.49
CA ASP A 158 -6.16 10.35 5.14
C ASP A 158 -6.81 10.37 3.74
N ASP A 159 -7.30 11.52 3.30
CA ASP A 159 -8.03 11.63 2.03
C ASP A 159 -7.11 11.71 0.80
N ASN A 160 -5.80 11.92 1.03
CA ASN A 160 -4.79 12.12 -0.03
C ASN A 160 -3.55 11.24 0.19
N THR A 161 -3.68 10.17 0.96
CA THR A 161 -2.54 9.31 1.25
C THR A 161 -2.37 8.27 0.18
N ALA A 162 -1.25 8.37 -0.54
CA ALA A 162 -0.79 7.32 -1.42
C ALA A 162 -0.25 6.13 -0.59
N VAL A 163 -0.55 4.94 -1.01
CA VAL A 163 -0.15 3.70 -0.33
C VAL A 163 0.59 2.81 -1.31
N ILE A 164 1.66 2.17 -0.83
CA ILE A 164 2.26 1.00 -1.47
C ILE A 164 2.13 -0.17 -0.52
N LEU A 165 1.47 -1.23 -0.97
CA LEU A 165 1.41 -2.51 -0.27
C LEU A 165 2.33 -3.51 -0.95
N THR A 166 3.30 -4.03 -0.20
CA THR A 166 4.11 -5.17 -0.63
C THR A 166 3.60 -6.43 0.04
N ILE A 167 3.37 -7.49 -0.75
CA ILE A 167 3.02 -8.83 -0.25
C ILE A 167 4.20 -9.75 -0.54
N ARG A 168 4.71 -10.40 0.50
CA ARG A 168 5.77 -11.40 0.42
C ARG A 168 5.26 -12.76 0.87
N ASP A 169 5.54 -13.77 0.07
CA ASP A 169 5.19 -15.14 0.42
C ASP A 169 6.08 -15.70 1.54
N TYR A 170 5.55 -16.74 2.19
CA TYR A 170 6.32 -17.56 3.11
C TYR A 170 7.48 -18.24 2.36
N VAL A 171 8.69 -17.96 2.79
CA VAL A 171 9.88 -18.68 2.34
C VAL A 171 10.07 -19.82 3.34
N CYS A 172 9.76 -21.06 2.92
CA CYS A 172 10.12 -22.23 3.70
C CYS A 172 11.65 -22.23 3.88
N PRO A 173 12.19 -22.19 5.12
CA PRO A 173 13.62 -22.34 5.28
C PRO A 173 14.01 -23.71 4.70
N MET A 174 14.79 -23.69 3.63
CA MET A 174 15.34 -24.92 3.05
C MET A 174 16.01 -25.70 4.18
N SER A 175 15.53 -26.91 4.43
CA SER A 175 16.22 -27.84 5.32
C SER A 175 17.65 -27.95 4.82
N VAL A 176 18.61 -27.47 5.61
CA VAL A 176 20.03 -27.69 5.34
C VAL A 176 20.20 -29.19 5.36
N SER A 177 20.34 -29.78 4.16
CA SER A 177 20.72 -31.18 4.02
C SER A 177 22.12 -31.32 4.67
N THR A 178 22.13 -31.78 5.92
CA THR A 178 23.36 -32.30 6.52
C THR A 178 23.77 -33.50 5.71
N SER A 179 24.67 -33.30 4.76
CA SER A 179 25.39 -34.38 4.10
C SER A 179 26.03 -35.22 5.19
N ALA A 180 25.46 -36.38 5.42
CA ALA A 180 26.06 -37.39 6.28
C ALA A 180 27.43 -37.72 5.71
N THR A 181 28.47 -37.31 6.42
CA THR A 181 29.85 -37.70 6.17
C THR A 181 29.89 -39.22 6.32
N ALA A 182 30.04 -39.94 5.20
CA ALA A 182 30.29 -41.36 5.21
C ALA A 182 31.62 -41.60 5.98
N ARG A 183 31.59 -42.42 7.03
CA ARG A 183 32.78 -42.90 7.69
C ARG A 183 33.53 -43.84 6.72
N PRO A 184 34.82 -43.66 6.54
CA PRO A 184 35.62 -44.68 5.88
C PRO A 184 35.78 -45.88 6.82
N SER A 185 35.58 -47.07 6.28
CA SER A 185 35.85 -48.39 6.88
C SER A 185 37.31 -48.65 7.08
#